data_4e74809d9daf7ab52d7156dd54cbd802
#
_entry.id   4e74809d9daf7ab52d7156dd54cbd802
#
_cell.length_a   1.000
_cell.length_b   1.000
_cell.length_c   1.000
_cell.angle_alpha   90.00
_cell.angle_beta   90.00
_cell.angle_gamma   90.00
#
_symmetry.space_group_name_H-M   'P 1'
#
loop_
_entity.id
_entity.type
_entity.pdbx_description
1 polymer ?
#
loop_
_entity_poly.entity_id
_entity_poly.type
_entity_poly.pdbx_seq_one_letter_code
_entity_poly.pdbx_strand_id
1 'polypeptide(L)'
;MADLSVKIKDLQLKNPVMTASGTFGYGLEFQDFVELDQIGGIIVKGTTLKPREGNDYPRMAETAMGMLNCVGLQNKGVDYFCEHIYPELKKIDTNFIVNVSGSSPEDYAECAARINELERIPAIELNISCPNVRDGGMAFGVTCEGASSVVKAVRKRYDKTLIVKLSPNVTSIVDIAKAVEAEGADSVSLINTLMGMAVDIERRRKLLSIGTGGLSGPCLKPVALRMVYQVAKAVGIPVVGLGGIMTAEDAIEFLMCGATAIEVGTANFIDPAVTMKIRDGINDWLERHGCHSVTEIIGAID
;
A
#
# COMPACT_ATOMS: atom_id res chain seq x y z
N MET A 1 -14.96 1.12 24.37
CA MET A 1 -14.18 1.01 23.12
C MET A 1 -12.77 0.58 23.48
N ALA A 2 -12.23 -0.41 22.76
CA ALA A 2 -10.83 -0.79 22.89
C ALA A 2 -9.91 0.31 22.31
N ASP A 3 -8.65 0.33 22.74
CA ASP A 3 -7.64 1.18 22.12
C ASP A 3 -7.24 0.58 20.77
N LEU A 4 -7.55 1.27 19.68
CA LEU A 4 -7.20 0.87 18.31
C LEU A 4 -5.89 1.47 17.84
N SER A 5 -5.24 2.34 18.63
CA SER A 5 -4.05 3.05 18.19
C SER A 5 -2.86 2.11 17.96
N VAL A 6 -2.11 2.36 16.90
CA VAL A 6 -0.86 1.66 16.60
C VAL A 6 0.22 2.64 16.15
N LYS A 7 1.47 2.22 16.18
CA LYS A 7 2.61 3.08 15.84
C LYS A 7 3.55 2.40 14.87
N ILE A 8 3.97 3.15 13.84
CA ILE A 8 5.00 2.75 12.88
C ILE A 8 6.12 3.80 12.96
N LYS A 9 7.21 3.52 13.67
CA LYS A 9 8.27 4.48 14.03
C LYS A 9 7.66 5.75 14.66
N ASP A 10 7.66 6.89 13.95
CA ASP A 10 7.13 8.17 14.42
C ASP A 10 5.69 8.42 13.92
N LEU A 11 5.19 7.60 13.02
CA LEU A 11 3.83 7.66 12.51
C LEU A 11 2.86 7.05 13.53
N GLN A 12 2.06 7.89 14.17
CA GLN A 12 1.00 7.47 15.08
C GLN A 12 -0.31 7.35 14.30
N LEU A 13 -0.88 6.15 14.25
CA LEU A 13 -2.18 5.86 13.64
C LEU A 13 -3.23 5.73 14.74
N LYS A 14 -4.36 6.44 14.61
CA LYS A 14 -5.49 6.37 15.57
C LYS A 14 -6.23 5.02 15.56
N ASN A 15 -6.09 4.26 14.49
CA ASN A 15 -6.52 2.88 14.33
C ASN A 15 -5.67 2.20 13.23
N PRO A 16 -5.65 0.86 13.14
CA PRO A 16 -4.75 0.15 12.24
C PRO A 16 -5.22 0.12 10.77
N VAL A 17 -6.37 0.73 10.45
CA VAL A 17 -6.98 0.63 9.11
C VAL A 17 -6.54 1.81 8.24
N MET A 18 -5.88 1.51 7.15
CA MET A 18 -5.47 2.48 6.13
C MET A 18 -6.09 2.14 4.77
N THR A 19 -6.11 3.10 3.85
CA THR A 19 -6.46 2.85 2.45
C THR A 19 -5.22 2.50 1.64
N ALA A 20 -5.32 1.56 0.68
CA ALA A 20 -4.23 1.22 -0.21
C ALA A 20 -4.11 2.21 -1.38
N SER A 21 -2.88 2.53 -1.76
CA SER A 21 -2.60 3.37 -2.92
C SER A 21 -3.26 2.85 -4.21
N GLY A 22 -3.77 3.78 -5.01
CA GLY A 22 -4.41 3.48 -6.30
C GLY A 22 -5.88 3.10 -6.22
N THR A 23 -6.48 3.01 -5.03
CA THR A 23 -7.88 2.63 -4.83
C THR A 23 -8.73 3.70 -4.12
N PHE A 24 -8.08 4.77 -3.67
CA PHE A 24 -8.74 5.84 -2.89
C PHE A 24 -8.35 7.26 -3.35
N GLY A 25 -7.86 7.41 -4.58
CA GLY A 25 -7.47 8.69 -5.14
C GLY A 25 -6.47 9.44 -4.26
N TYR A 26 -6.76 10.69 -3.96
CA TYR A 26 -6.09 11.51 -2.94
C TYR A 26 -6.86 11.57 -1.61
N GLY A 27 -7.97 10.83 -1.51
CA GLY A 27 -8.91 10.86 -0.38
C GLY A 27 -10.02 11.88 -0.57
N LEU A 28 -9.73 13.03 -1.17
CA LEU A 28 -10.69 14.13 -1.36
C LEU A 28 -11.94 13.70 -2.13
N GLU A 29 -11.78 12.77 -3.05
CA GLU A 29 -12.86 12.20 -3.89
C GLU A 29 -13.87 11.37 -3.07
N PHE A 30 -13.51 11.00 -1.84
CA PHE A 30 -14.31 10.14 -0.98
C PHE A 30 -14.97 10.87 0.21
N GLN A 31 -14.81 12.18 0.34
CA GLN A 31 -15.33 12.99 1.46
C GLN A 31 -16.85 12.91 1.61
N ASP A 32 -17.57 12.71 0.51
CA ASP A 32 -19.03 12.58 0.53
C ASP A 32 -19.51 11.20 1.03
N PHE A 33 -18.60 10.24 1.18
CA PHE A 33 -18.91 8.87 1.57
C PHE A 33 -18.37 8.50 2.95
N VAL A 34 -17.27 9.12 3.37
CA VAL A 34 -16.58 8.79 4.62
C VAL A 34 -15.98 10.02 5.30
N GLU A 35 -15.91 9.99 6.62
CA GLU A 35 -15.18 10.96 7.43
C GLU A 35 -13.69 10.59 7.37
N LEU A 36 -12.91 11.32 6.55
CA LEU A 36 -11.50 11.01 6.30
C LEU A 36 -10.64 11.05 7.56
N ASP A 37 -10.98 11.90 8.52
CA ASP A 37 -10.31 12.02 9.81
C ASP A 37 -10.51 10.82 10.73
N GLN A 38 -11.44 9.93 10.42
CA GLN A 38 -11.69 8.69 11.14
C GLN A 38 -10.87 7.50 10.63
N ILE A 39 -10.26 7.61 9.44
CA ILE A 39 -9.37 6.59 8.88
C ILE A 39 -7.99 6.71 9.55
N GLY A 40 -7.35 5.58 9.87
CA GLY A 40 -6.03 5.56 10.51
C GLY A 40 -4.94 6.22 9.67
N GLY A 41 -4.98 6.01 8.34
CA GLY A 41 -4.11 6.67 7.39
C GLY A 41 -4.61 6.50 5.95
N ILE A 42 -4.34 7.47 5.10
CA ILE A 42 -4.72 7.45 3.68
C ILE A 42 -3.45 7.41 2.84
N ILE A 43 -3.21 6.26 2.18
CA ILE A 43 -2.12 6.16 1.22
C ILE A 43 -2.64 6.67 -0.12
N VAL A 44 -2.18 7.85 -0.49
CA VAL A 44 -2.66 8.53 -1.69
C VAL A 44 -2.11 7.91 -2.96
N LYS A 45 -2.66 8.35 -4.07
CA LYS A 45 -2.26 7.89 -5.41
C LYS A 45 -0.75 7.95 -5.63
N GLY A 46 -0.21 6.93 -6.29
CA GLY A 46 1.21 6.86 -6.64
C GLY A 46 1.69 8.11 -7.37
N THR A 47 2.72 8.73 -6.83
CA THR A 47 3.32 9.98 -7.31
C THR A 47 4.72 9.70 -7.83
N THR A 48 5.04 10.23 -9.00
CA THR A 48 6.36 10.13 -9.64
C THR A 48 6.99 11.51 -9.79
N LEU A 49 8.31 11.56 -10.01
CA LEU A 49 9.02 12.83 -10.19
C LEU A 49 8.43 13.66 -11.34
N LYS A 50 8.15 13.00 -12.47
CA LYS A 50 7.51 13.62 -13.64
C LYS A 50 6.10 13.05 -13.86
N PRO A 51 5.19 13.78 -14.54
CA PRO A 51 3.87 13.26 -14.90
C PRO A 51 3.94 11.97 -15.72
N ARG A 52 2.93 11.11 -15.56
CA ARG A 52 2.74 9.88 -16.35
C ARG A 52 1.29 9.75 -16.81
N GLU A 53 1.09 9.47 -18.10
CA GLU A 53 -0.23 9.26 -18.70
C GLU A 53 -0.82 7.87 -18.36
N GLY A 54 0.05 6.92 -17.98
CA GLY A 54 -0.34 5.52 -17.78
C GLY A 54 -0.44 4.75 -19.10
N ASN A 55 -0.99 3.53 -19.03
CA ASN A 55 -1.17 2.67 -20.18
C ASN A 55 -2.47 3.00 -20.93
N ASP A 56 -2.59 2.51 -22.18
CA ASP A 56 -3.81 2.61 -22.97
C ASP A 56 -4.96 1.76 -22.40
N TYR A 57 -6.19 2.06 -22.77
CA TYR A 57 -7.36 1.27 -22.42
C TYR A 57 -7.50 0.02 -23.32
N PRO A 58 -8.13 -1.06 -22.80
CA PRO A 58 -8.67 -1.23 -21.45
C PRO A 58 -7.58 -1.50 -20.40
N ARG A 59 -7.74 -0.88 -19.23
CA ARG A 59 -6.77 -0.95 -18.10
C ARG A 59 -7.22 -1.80 -16.93
N MET A 60 -8.49 -2.16 -16.88
CA MET A 60 -9.09 -2.91 -15.78
C MET A 60 -9.99 -4.00 -16.35
N ALA A 61 -10.03 -5.14 -15.66
CA ALA A 61 -10.92 -6.25 -15.98
C ALA A 61 -11.33 -6.97 -14.68
N GLU A 62 -12.60 -7.28 -14.55
CA GLU A 62 -13.10 -8.09 -13.44
C GLU A 62 -12.69 -9.56 -13.63
N THR A 63 -12.53 -10.25 -12.52
CA THR A 63 -12.36 -11.71 -12.44
C THR A 63 -13.39 -12.30 -11.48
N ALA A 64 -13.50 -13.62 -11.41
CA ALA A 64 -14.51 -14.28 -10.57
C ALA A 64 -14.45 -13.86 -9.09
N MET A 65 -13.25 -13.61 -8.55
CA MET A 65 -13.03 -13.27 -7.12
C MET A 65 -12.03 -12.13 -6.94
N GLY A 66 -12.02 -11.16 -7.85
CA GLY A 66 -11.11 -10.03 -7.80
C GLY A 66 -11.11 -9.22 -9.08
N MET A 67 -10.02 -8.53 -9.34
CA MET A 67 -9.84 -7.73 -10.54
C MET A 67 -8.39 -7.68 -11.00
N LEU A 68 -8.23 -7.46 -12.30
CA LEU A 68 -6.94 -7.18 -12.93
C LEU A 68 -6.84 -5.69 -13.26
N ASN A 69 -5.67 -5.11 -13.05
CA ASN A 69 -5.39 -3.75 -13.51
C ASN A 69 -4.00 -3.61 -14.12
N CYS A 70 -3.90 -2.71 -15.08
CA CYS A 70 -2.64 -2.28 -15.68
C CYS A 70 -2.62 -0.76 -15.89
N VAL A 71 -3.00 0.02 -14.87
CA VAL A 71 -3.14 1.49 -14.97
C VAL A 71 -1.84 2.19 -15.40
N GLY A 72 -0.68 1.72 -14.95
CA GLY A 72 0.61 2.25 -15.39
C GLY A 72 1.04 3.53 -14.68
N LEU A 73 0.71 3.68 -13.40
CA LEU A 73 1.12 4.83 -12.56
C LEU A 73 0.64 6.20 -13.10
N GLN A 74 -0.53 6.29 -13.70
CA GLN A 74 -1.07 7.58 -14.15
C GLN A 74 -1.10 8.59 -12.99
N ASN A 75 -0.37 9.70 -13.12
CA ASN A 75 -0.33 10.79 -12.15
C ASN A 75 0.25 12.07 -12.78
N LYS A 76 0.05 13.21 -12.11
CA LYS A 76 0.49 14.52 -12.59
C LYS A 76 1.89 14.95 -12.10
N GLY A 77 2.62 14.06 -11.42
CA GLY A 77 3.97 14.35 -10.89
C GLY A 77 3.97 15.02 -9.52
N VAL A 78 5.14 15.03 -8.89
CA VAL A 78 5.32 15.53 -7.52
C VAL A 78 5.11 17.04 -7.41
N ASP A 79 5.46 17.83 -8.41
CA ASP A 79 5.26 19.29 -8.39
C ASP A 79 3.77 19.62 -8.32
N TYR A 80 2.97 18.97 -9.16
CA TYR A 80 1.51 19.12 -9.11
C TYR A 80 0.93 18.67 -7.76
N PHE A 81 1.44 17.59 -7.18
CA PHE A 81 1.04 17.16 -5.84
C PHE A 81 1.32 18.24 -4.79
N CYS A 82 2.53 18.77 -4.77
CA CYS A 82 2.93 19.80 -3.80
C CYS A 82 2.14 21.11 -3.95
N GLU A 83 1.89 21.54 -5.18
CA GLU A 83 1.28 22.85 -5.48
C GLU A 83 -0.25 22.85 -5.43
N HIS A 84 -0.89 21.73 -5.81
CA HIS A 84 -2.35 21.70 -6.01
C HIS A 84 -3.09 20.72 -5.09
N ILE A 85 -2.46 19.61 -4.69
CA ILE A 85 -3.12 18.58 -3.88
C ILE A 85 -2.82 18.79 -2.39
N TYR A 86 -1.56 18.90 -2.02
CA TYR A 86 -1.14 19.07 -0.63
C TYR A 86 -1.81 20.24 0.10
N PRO A 87 -2.04 21.44 -0.52
CA PRO A 87 -2.74 22.53 0.16
C PRO A 87 -4.16 22.18 0.64
N GLU A 88 -4.82 21.24 -0.03
CA GLU A 88 -6.14 20.76 0.40
C GLU A 88 -6.01 19.67 1.48
N LEU A 89 -5.09 18.71 1.28
CA LEU A 89 -4.87 17.62 2.24
C LEU A 89 -4.49 18.12 3.63
N LYS A 90 -3.64 19.14 3.73
CA LYS A 90 -3.18 19.67 5.02
C LYS A 90 -4.28 20.29 5.91
N LYS A 91 -5.47 20.50 5.34
CA LYS A 91 -6.65 21.03 6.06
C LYS A 91 -7.39 19.93 6.83
N ILE A 92 -7.13 18.66 6.51
CA ILE A 92 -7.85 17.50 7.05
C ILE A 92 -6.96 16.86 8.13
N ASP A 93 -7.54 16.56 9.29
CA ASP A 93 -6.81 15.96 10.41
C ASP A 93 -6.71 14.44 10.30
N THR A 94 -5.96 13.97 9.29
CA THR A 94 -5.60 12.56 9.15
C THR A 94 -4.16 12.40 8.64
N ASN A 95 -3.62 11.18 8.71
CA ASN A 95 -2.31 10.86 8.17
C ASN A 95 -2.41 10.60 6.67
N PHE A 96 -1.99 11.56 5.84
CA PHE A 96 -1.78 11.34 4.42
C PHE A 96 -0.36 10.82 4.18
N ILE A 97 -0.26 9.64 3.58
CA ILE A 97 1.00 8.96 3.26
C ILE A 97 1.14 8.97 1.74
N VAL A 98 2.24 9.51 1.22
CA VAL A 98 2.41 9.59 -0.23
C VAL A 98 3.08 8.32 -0.76
N ASN A 99 2.38 7.63 -1.66
CA ASN A 99 2.98 6.52 -2.39
C ASN A 99 3.93 7.05 -3.46
N VAL A 100 5.22 6.74 -3.36
CA VAL A 100 6.28 7.24 -4.25
C VAL A 100 6.75 6.15 -5.18
N SER A 101 6.82 6.46 -6.48
CA SER A 101 7.36 5.58 -7.52
C SER A 101 8.35 6.34 -8.40
N GLY A 102 9.29 5.64 -9.02
CA GLY A 102 10.30 6.21 -9.91
C GLY A 102 10.76 5.24 -10.98
N SER A 103 11.61 5.70 -11.89
CA SER A 103 12.24 4.91 -12.95
C SER A 103 13.72 4.62 -12.67
N SER A 104 14.32 5.34 -11.73
CA SER A 104 15.69 5.15 -11.24
C SER A 104 15.74 5.43 -9.75
N PRO A 105 16.76 4.96 -9.01
CA PRO A 105 16.96 5.31 -7.61
C PRO A 105 17.00 6.82 -7.36
N GLU A 106 17.53 7.58 -8.31
CA GLU A 106 17.62 9.04 -8.28
C GLU A 106 16.23 9.69 -8.40
N ASP A 107 15.36 9.18 -9.29
CA ASP A 107 13.98 9.66 -9.43
C ASP A 107 13.19 9.46 -8.12
N TYR A 108 13.32 8.27 -7.48
CA TYR A 108 12.72 7.99 -6.19
C TYR A 108 13.21 8.95 -5.11
N ALA A 109 14.53 9.14 -5.02
CA ALA A 109 15.17 9.99 -4.03
C ALA A 109 14.80 11.47 -4.18
N GLU A 110 14.75 11.98 -5.43
CA GLU A 110 14.35 13.37 -5.71
C GLU A 110 12.85 13.59 -5.39
N CYS A 111 11.98 12.66 -5.79
CA CYS A 111 10.55 12.73 -5.46
C CYS A 111 10.34 12.72 -3.95
N ALA A 112 11.00 11.81 -3.23
CA ALA A 112 10.91 11.71 -1.78
C ALA A 112 11.44 12.98 -1.08
N ALA A 113 12.53 13.58 -1.58
CA ALA A 113 13.10 14.81 -1.03
C ALA A 113 12.11 15.99 -1.09
N ARG A 114 11.38 16.14 -2.20
CA ARG A 114 10.35 17.19 -2.32
C ARG A 114 9.17 16.97 -1.36
N ILE A 115 8.79 15.71 -1.14
CA ILE A 115 7.74 15.36 -0.16
C ILE A 115 8.24 15.56 1.27
N ASN A 116 9.53 15.39 1.53
CA ASN A 116 10.13 15.60 2.85
C ASN A 116 9.90 17.03 3.40
N GLU A 117 9.87 18.02 2.51
CA GLU A 117 9.60 19.43 2.85
C GLU A 117 8.14 19.70 3.26
N LEU A 118 7.24 18.75 3.07
CA LEU A 118 5.81 18.91 3.37
C LEU A 118 5.51 18.55 4.83
N GLU A 119 5.38 19.53 5.69
CA GLU A 119 5.25 19.38 7.14
C GLU A 119 4.15 18.37 7.57
N ARG A 120 2.97 18.43 6.93
CA ARG A 120 1.80 17.59 7.28
C ARG A 120 1.79 16.22 6.59
N ILE A 121 2.87 15.85 5.88
CA ILE A 121 3.05 14.51 5.35
C ILE A 121 4.03 13.76 6.27
N PRO A 122 3.54 12.83 7.13
CA PRO A 122 4.38 12.19 8.14
C PRO A 122 5.18 11.01 7.62
N ALA A 123 4.79 10.44 6.48
CA ALA A 123 5.39 9.23 5.92
C ALA A 123 5.27 9.17 4.39
N ILE A 124 6.12 8.36 3.77
CA ILE A 124 5.94 7.88 2.40
C ILE A 124 5.85 6.36 2.35
N GLU A 125 5.11 5.85 1.36
CA GLU A 125 5.13 4.44 0.97
C GLU A 125 5.93 4.32 -0.34
N LEU A 126 7.10 3.72 -0.29
CA LEU A 126 7.99 3.57 -1.43
C LEU A 126 7.57 2.35 -2.26
N ASN A 127 6.99 2.58 -3.42
CA ASN A 127 6.49 1.53 -4.29
C ASN A 127 7.60 1.05 -5.25
N ILE A 128 8.37 0.06 -4.81
CA ILE A 128 9.45 -0.56 -5.61
C ILE A 128 8.95 -1.73 -6.48
N SER A 129 7.67 -2.04 -6.43
CA SER A 129 7.08 -3.27 -6.98
C SER A 129 6.32 -3.09 -8.29
N CYS A 130 6.39 -1.91 -8.95
CA CYS A 130 5.62 -1.67 -10.16
C CYS A 130 6.25 -2.37 -11.38
N PRO A 131 5.61 -3.42 -11.94
CA PRO A 131 6.13 -4.14 -13.11
C PRO A 131 5.83 -3.42 -14.44
N ASN A 132 5.09 -2.31 -14.41
CA ASN A 132 4.50 -1.68 -15.59
C ASN A 132 5.32 -0.50 -16.12
N VAL A 133 6.65 -0.53 -16.06
CA VAL A 133 7.52 0.51 -16.62
C VAL A 133 8.00 0.05 -18.00
N ARG A 134 7.47 0.67 -19.08
CA ARG A 134 7.73 0.30 -20.49
C ARG A 134 9.18 0.48 -20.95
N ASP A 135 10.03 1.23 -20.27
CA ASP A 135 11.38 1.57 -20.75
C ASP A 135 12.46 0.84 -19.97
N GLY A 136 12.54 -0.49 -20.12
CA GLY A 136 13.71 -1.27 -19.69
C GLY A 136 14.02 -1.30 -18.20
N GLY A 137 13.17 -0.71 -17.38
CA GLY A 137 13.32 -0.71 -15.93
C GLY A 137 12.93 -2.07 -15.36
N MET A 138 13.92 -2.86 -14.96
CA MET A 138 13.68 -4.00 -14.07
C MET A 138 12.91 -3.47 -12.85
N ALA A 139 11.83 -4.16 -12.45
CA ALA A 139 11.15 -3.86 -11.20
C ALA A 139 12.17 -3.98 -10.07
N PHE A 140 12.56 -2.88 -9.45
CA PHE A 140 13.61 -2.85 -8.40
C PHE A 140 13.28 -3.80 -7.25
N GLY A 141 12.01 -4.02 -6.96
CA GLY A 141 11.54 -4.89 -5.88
C GLY A 141 11.59 -6.39 -6.17
N VAL A 142 12.18 -6.87 -7.26
CA VAL A 142 12.28 -8.32 -7.56
C VAL A 142 13.63 -8.91 -7.18
N THR A 143 14.63 -8.10 -6.85
CA THR A 143 15.93 -8.52 -6.33
C THR A 143 16.31 -7.74 -5.09
N CYS A 144 17.09 -8.36 -4.19
CA CYS A 144 17.60 -7.68 -2.99
C CYS A 144 18.45 -6.45 -3.36
N GLU A 145 19.32 -6.59 -4.36
CA GLU A 145 20.19 -5.51 -4.84
C GLU A 145 19.40 -4.31 -5.36
N GLY A 146 18.39 -4.56 -6.21
CA GLY A 146 17.51 -3.52 -6.74
C GLY A 146 16.74 -2.80 -5.63
N ALA A 147 16.13 -3.56 -4.71
CA ALA A 147 15.40 -3.00 -3.58
C ALA A 147 16.31 -2.16 -2.66
N SER A 148 17.47 -2.70 -2.30
CA SER A 148 18.47 -1.99 -1.50
C SER A 148 18.94 -0.69 -2.16
N SER A 149 19.19 -0.70 -3.46
CA SER A 149 19.66 0.48 -4.18
C SER A 149 18.71 1.67 -4.09
N VAL A 150 17.40 1.40 -4.23
CA VAL A 150 16.35 2.43 -4.13
C VAL A 150 16.19 2.93 -2.70
N VAL A 151 16.07 2.02 -1.72
CA VAL A 151 15.89 2.40 -0.30
C VAL A 151 17.07 3.22 0.20
N LYS A 152 18.29 2.79 -0.10
CA LYS A 152 19.52 3.53 0.22
C LYS A 152 19.59 4.93 -0.38
N ALA A 153 19.16 5.08 -1.64
CA ALA A 153 19.12 6.38 -2.29
C ALA A 153 18.08 7.31 -1.65
N VAL A 154 16.88 6.79 -1.37
CA VAL A 154 15.81 7.53 -0.73
C VAL A 154 16.15 7.91 0.70
N ARG A 155 16.67 6.97 1.51
CA ARG A 155 17.00 7.23 2.93
C ARG A 155 18.00 8.37 3.13
N LYS A 156 18.89 8.62 2.17
CA LYS A 156 19.85 9.74 2.21
C LYS A 156 19.18 11.12 2.10
N ARG A 157 17.94 11.19 1.60
CA ARG A 157 17.24 12.44 1.30
C ARG A 157 15.85 12.54 1.95
N TYR A 158 15.46 11.53 2.70
CA TYR A 158 14.17 11.45 3.38
C TYR A 158 14.38 10.98 4.82
N ASP A 159 14.01 11.78 5.81
CA ASP A 159 14.28 11.54 7.23
C ASP A 159 13.03 11.09 8.03
N LYS A 160 11.83 11.25 7.48
CA LYS A 160 10.58 10.82 8.09
C LYS A 160 10.34 9.30 7.95
N THR A 161 9.17 8.83 8.37
CA THR A 161 8.83 7.41 8.32
C THR A 161 8.78 6.90 6.88
N LEU A 162 9.59 5.87 6.60
CA LEU A 162 9.74 5.23 5.29
C LEU A 162 9.15 3.83 5.32
N ILE A 163 8.02 3.64 4.67
CA ILE A 163 7.39 2.34 4.44
C ILE A 163 7.81 1.84 3.07
N VAL A 164 8.20 0.58 2.92
CA VAL A 164 8.59 0.02 1.62
C VAL A 164 7.59 -1.05 1.18
N LYS A 165 6.91 -0.81 0.05
CA LYS A 165 5.89 -1.72 -0.49
C LYS A 165 6.48 -2.80 -1.36
N LEU A 166 6.32 -4.06 -0.92
CA LEU A 166 6.94 -5.24 -1.50
C LEU A 166 6.05 -5.93 -2.53
N SER A 167 6.71 -6.51 -3.54
CA SER A 167 6.06 -7.31 -4.58
C SER A 167 5.89 -8.77 -4.15
N PRO A 168 4.74 -9.41 -4.43
CA PRO A 168 4.59 -10.87 -4.27
C PRO A 168 5.26 -11.68 -5.40
N ASN A 169 5.67 -11.02 -6.49
CA ASN A 169 6.18 -11.66 -7.71
C ASN A 169 7.68 -11.98 -7.58
N VAL A 170 8.05 -12.62 -6.50
CA VAL A 170 9.43 -12.94 -6.12
C VAL A 170 9.52 -14.36 -5.57
N THR A 171 10.71 -14.95 -5.60
CA THR A 171 10.94 -16.29 -5.03
C THR A 171 10.90 -16.23 -3.50
N SER A 172 11.51 -15.20 -2.88
CA SER A 172 11.56 -15.01 -1.44
C SER A 172 11.27 -13.55 -1.10
N ILE A 173 10.07 -13.27 -0.59
CA ILE A 173 9.71 -11.93 -0.13
C ILE A 173 10.43 -11.58 1.18
N VAL A 174 10.80 -12.58 1.97
CA VAL A 174 11.54 -12.43 3.22
C VAL A 174 12.93 -11.85 2.98
N ASP A 175 13.62 -12.32 1.94
CA ASP A 175 14.96 -11.81 1.62
C ASP A 175 14.92 -10.36 1.18
N ILE A 176 13.91 -9.97 0.38
CA ILE A 176 13.68 -8.57 0.00
C ILE A 176 13.37 -7.72 1.23
N ALA A 177 12.50 -8.21 2.13
CA ALA A 177 12.15 -7.48 3.36
C ALA A 177 13.37 -7.20 4.23
N LYS A 178 14.23 -8.20 4.45
CA LYS A 178 15.50 -8.04 5.20
C LYS A 178 16.46 -7.08 4.50
N ALA A 179 16.54 -7.12 3.17
CA ALA A 179 17.40 -6.25 2.40
C ALA A 179 16.99 -4.77 2.53
N VAL A 180 15.68 -4.47 2.48
CA VAL A 180 15.19 -3.08 2.65
C VAL A 180 15.28 -2.60 4.10
N GLU A 181 15.08 -3.46 5.09
CA GLU A 181 15.30 -3.17 6.50
C GLU A 181 16.77 -2.76 6.75
N ALA A 182 17.72 -3.52 6.20
CA ALA A 182 19.14 -3.24 6.35
C ALA A 182 19.56 -1.88 5.77
N GLU A 183 18.84 -1.36 4.77
CA GLU A 183 19.09 -0.04 4.16
C GLU A 183 18.28 1.09 4.81
N GLY A 184 17.57 0.81 5.91
CA GLY A 184 16.91 1.83 6.73
C GLY A 184 15.43 2.07 6.42
N ALA A 185 14.72 1.07 5.88
CA ALA A 185 13.25 1.08 5.92
C ALA A 185 12.76 1.05 7.37
N ASP A 186 11.76 1.86 7.69
CA ASP A 186 11.14 1.89 9.03
C ASP A 186 9.97 0.91 9.15
N SER A 187 9.44 0.48 8.01
CA SER A 187 8.35 -0.50 7.90
C SER A 187 8.33 -1.10 6.50
N VAL A 188 7.72 -2.25 6.35
CA VAL A 188 7.38 -2.83 5.05
C VAL A 188 5.88 -3.01 4.92
N SER A 189 5.33 -2.72 3.73
CA SER A 189 3.94 -3.06 3.38
C SER A 189 3.92 -4.18 2.33
N LEU A 190 3.06 -5.16 2.50
CA LEU A 190 2.92 -6.30 1.60
C LEU A 190 1.53 -6.92 1.67
N ILE A 191 1.00 -7.30 0.53
CA ILE A 191 1.63 -7.46 -0.79
C ILE A 191 1.05 -6.47 -1.82
N ASN A 192 1.85 -6.07 -2.80
CA ASN A 192 1.32 -5.49 -4.03
C ASN A 192 0.61 -6.58 -4.83
N THR A 193 0.14 -6.26 -6.03
CA THR A 193 -0.65 -7.16 -6.88
C THR A 193 0.16 -8.31 -7.46
N LEU A 194 -0.45 -9.49 -7.57
CA LEU A 194 0.13 -10.66 -8.22
C LEU A 194 -0.10 -10.58 -9.74
N MET A 195 0.91 -10.91 -10.55
CA MET A 195 0.76 -10.87 -12.00
C MET A 195 -0.25 -11.91 -12.49
N GLY A 196 -1.18 -11.45 -13.32
CA GLY A 196 -2.24 -12.26 -13.91
C GLY A 196 -2.56 -11.85 -15.34
N MET A 197 -3.44 -12.60 -15.99
CA MET A 197 -3.92 -12.37 -17.34
C MET A 197 -5.37 -12.81 -17.50
N ALA A 198 -6.11 -12.13 -18.38
CA ALA A 198 -7.44 -12.56 -18.80
C ALA A 198 -7.57 -12.48 -20.33
N VAL A 199 -8.36 -13.38 -20.89
CA VAL A 199 -8.52 -13.57 -22.35
C VAL A 199 -10.01 -13.52 -22.72
N ASP A 200 -10.33 -12.78 -23.79
CA ASP A 200 -11.61 -12.81 -24.48
C ASP A 200 -11.54 -13.96 -25.51
N ILE A 201 -12.22 -15.05 -25.22
CA ILE A 201 -12.18 -16.25 -26.09
C ILE A 201 -12.93 -16.06 -27.40
N GLU A 202 -13.99 -15.24 -27.38
CA GLU A 202 -14.79 -14.98 -28.57
C GLU A 202 -14.03 -14.13 -29.60
N ARG A 203 -13.32 -13.10 -29.09
CA ARG A 203 -12.52 -12.20 -29.93
C ARG A 203 -11.07 -12.66 -30.06
N ARG A 204 -10.68 -13.74 -29.38
CA ARG A 204 -9.32 -14.31 -29.37
C ARG A 204 -8.24 -13.26 -29.06
N ARG A 205 -8.47 -12.44 -28.04
CA ARG A 205 -7.57 -11.34 -27.66
C ARG A 205 -7.41 -11.20 -26.14
N LYS A 206 -6.35 -10.55 -25.74
CA LYS A 206 -6.12 -10.15 -24.35
C LYS A 206 -7.19 -9.13 -23.91
N LEU A 207 -7.65 -9.21 -22.66
CA LEU A 207 -8.61 -8.25 -22.12
C LEU A 207 -7.93 -6.89 -21.79
N LEU A 208 -6.72 -6.91 -21.26
CA LEU A 208 -5.98 -5.70 -20.94
C LEU A 208 -5.10 -5.26 -22.10
N SER A 209 -4.92 -3.92 -22.25
CA SER A 209 -4.14 -3.32 -23.33
C SER A 209 -2.72 -3.86 -23.47
N ILE A 210 -2.02 -4.05 -22.35
CA ILE A 210 -0.65 -4.60 -22.34
C ILE A 210 -0.60 -6.13 -22.14
N GLY A 211 -1.78 -6.76 -22.00
CA GLY A 211 -1.95 -8.21 -21.92
C GLY A 211 -1.94 -8.79 -20.53
N THR A 212 -1.04 -8.38 -19.67
CA THR A 212 -0.97 -8.79 -18.26
C THR A 212 -1.36 -7.62 -17.36
N GLY A 213 -1.73 -7.92 -16.11
CA GLY A 213 -2.05 -6.91 -15.10
C GLY A 213 -1.86 -7.45 -13.70
N GLY A 214 -1.90 -6.56 -12.72
CA GLY A 214 -1.88 -6.92 -11.33
C GLY A 214 -3.25 -7.44 -10.89
N LEU A 215 -3.30 -8.66 -10.38
CA LEU A 215 -4.47 -9.27 -9.75
C LEU A 215 -4.60 -8.77 -8.32
N SER A 216 -5.79 -8.34 -7.92
CA SER A 216 -6.16 -7.90 -6.58
C SER A 216 -7.55 -8.40 -6.19
N GLY A 217 -7.94 -8.23 -4.92
CA GLY A 217 -9.22 -8.68 -4.41
C GLY A 217 -9.14 -9.94 -3.53
N PRO A 218 -10.30 -10.49 -3.08
CA PRO A 218 -10.34 -11.53 -2.06
C PRO A 218 -9.60 -12.82 -2.42
N CYS A 219 -9.41 -13.11 -3.71
CA CYS A 219 -8.62 -14.26 -4.15
C CYS A 219 -7.15 -14.23 -3.69
N LEU A 220 -6.62 -13.05 -3.33
CA LEU A 220 -5.23 -12.91 -2.87
C LEU A 220 -5.04 -13.13 -1.37
N LYS A 221 -6.10 -13.07 -0.55
CA LYS A 221 -5.97 -13.11 0.91
C LYS A 221 -5.06 -14.24 1.43
N PRO A 222 -5.24 -15.51 1.06
CA PRO A 222 -4.39 -16.59 1.61
C PRO A 222 -2.92 -16.47 1.21
N VAL A 223 -2.61 -15.90 0.05
CA VAL A 223 -1.23 -15.65 -0.38
C VAL A 223 -0.62 -14.51 0.44
N ALA A 224 -1.37 -13.43 0.61
CA ALA A 224 -0.95 -12.26 1.38
C ALA A 224 -0.71 -12.60 2.85
N LEU A 225 -1.65 -13.30 3.48
CA LEU A 225 -1.53 -13.76 4.89
C LEU A 225 -0.26 -14.56 5.11
N ARG A 226 0.02 -15.56 4.24
CA ARG A 226 1.24 -16.36 4.35
C ARG A 226 2.49 -15.48 4.25
N MET A 227 2.52 -14.53 3.30
CA MET A 227 3.68 -13.66 3.12
C MET A 227 3.87 -12.71 4.30
N VAL A 228 2.79 -12.11 4.81
CA VAL A 228 2.83 -11.25 6.01
C VAL A 228 3.36 -12.02 7.21
N TYR A 229 2.83 -13.21 7.48
CA TYR A 229 3.28 -14.07 8.57
C TYR A 229 4.77 -14.39 8.49
N GLN A 230 5.27 -14.75 7.30
CA GLN A 230 6.68 -15.07 7.08
C GLN A 230 7.59 -13.84 7.30
N VAL A 231 7.18 -12.67 6.78
CA VAL A 231 7.95 -11.44 6.92
C VAL A 231 7.93 -10.93 8.36
N ALA A 232 6.78 -10.91 9.02
CA ALA A 232 6.65 -10.46 10.40
C ALA A 232 7.55 -11.25 11.38
N LYS A 233 7.77 -12.55 11.11
CA LYS A 233 8.71 -13.38 11.89
C LYS A 233 10.18 -13.16 11.53
N ALA A 234 10.49 -12.46 10.44
CA ALA A 234 11.84 -12.41 9.88
C ALA A 234 12.51 -11.04 9.98
N VAL A 235 11.75 -9.97 10.19
CA VAL A 235 12.24 -8.58 10.31
C VAL A 235 11.92 -8.01 11.69
N GLY A 236 12.70 -7.02 12.13
CA GLY A 236 12.49 -6.31 13.40
C GLY A 236 11.64 -5.05 13.29
N ILE A 237 11.27 -4.65 12.07
CA ILE A 237 10.45 -3.45 11.78
C ILE A 237 8.97 -3.81 11.65
N PRO A 238 8.04 -2.87 11.96
CA PRO A 238 6.60 -3.07 11.77
C PRO A 238 6.24 -3.52 10.36
N VAL A 239 5.20 -4.36 10.25
CA VAL A 239 4.69 -4.86 8.98
C VAL A 239 3.28 -4.31 8.75
N VAL A 240 3.01 -3.81 7.56
CA VAL A 240 1.67 -3.41 7.10
C VAL A 240 1.14 -4.48 6.15
N GLY A 241 0.00 -5.08 6.50
CA GLY A 241 -0.59 -6.17 5.71
C GLY A 241 -1.63 -5.66 4.70
N LEU A 242 -1.56 -6.14 3.46
CA LEU A 242 -2.60 -5.87 2.46
C LEU A 242 -2.72 -7.01 1.44
N GLY A 243 -3.92 -7.11 0.85
CA GLY A 243 -4.23 -8.09 -0.18
C GLY A 243 -5.45 -8.95 0.16
N GLY A 244 -6.60 -8.57 -0.39
CA GLY A 244 -7.85 -9.32 -0.26
C GLY A 244 -8.64 -9.06 1.01
N ILE A 245 -8.36 -8.02 1.76
CA ILE A 245 -9.13 -7.60 2.94
C ILE A 245 -10.45 -7.00 2.49
N MET A 246 -11.56 -7.61 2.90
CA MET A 246 -12.92 -7.21 2.58
C MET A 246 -13.76 -6.93 3.84
N THR A 247 -13.43 -7.57 4.96
CA THR A 247 -14.17 -7.52 6.22
C THR A 247 -13.24 -7.28 7.42
N ALA A 248 -13.85 -7.04 8.59
CA ALA A 248 -13.09 -6.93 9.84
C ALA A 248 -12.38 -8.23 10.22
N GLU A 249 -13.01 -9.37 9.95
CA GLU A 249 -12.43 -10.69 10.19
C GLU A 249 -11.15 -10.88 9.36
N ASP A 250 -11.19 -10.50 8.07
CA ASP A 250 -10.00 -10.53 7.22
C ASP A 250 -8.88 -9.67 7.82
N ALA A 251 -9.20 -8.44 8.26
CA ALA A 251 -8.23 -7.54 8.86
C ALA A 251 -7.61 -8.12 10.15
N ILE A 252 -8.45 -8.74 11.01
CA ILE A 252 -8.01 -9.40 12.25
C ILE A 252 -7.06 -10.57 11.93
N GLU A 253 -7.33 -11.36 10.88
CA GLU A 253 -6.40 -12.41 10.44
C GLU A 253 -5.01 -11.83 10.13
N PHE A 254 -4.94 -10.68 9.43
CA PHE A 254 -3.65 -10.02 9.15
C PHE A 254 -2.94 -9.52 10.41
N LEU A 255 -3.69 -8.91 11.35
CA LEU A 255 -3.14 -8.46 12.62
C LEU A 255 -2.59 -9.65 13.41
N MET A 256 -3.35 -10.74 13.52
CA MET A 256 -2.89 -11.96 14.19
C MET A 256 -1.68 -12.60 13.50
N CYS A 257 -1.54 -12.46 12.18
CA CYS A 257 -0.34 -12.90 11.44
C CYS A 257 0.88 -11.99 11.67
N GLY A 258 0.76 -10.91 12.44
CA GLY A 258 1.87 -10.04 12.83
C GLY A 258 1.90 -8.69 12.09
N ALA A 259 0.86 -8.35 11.32
CA ALA A 259 0.74 -7.00 10.79
C ALA A 259 0.44 -6.00 11.93
N THR A 260 1.15 -4.88 11.97
CA THR A 260 0.88 -3.76 12.89
C THR A 260 -0.29 -2.91 12.43
N ALA A 261 -0.46 -2.78 11.11
CA ALA A 261 -1.55 -2.06 10.46
C ALA A 261 -1.93 -2.78 9.16
N ILE A 262 -3.07 -2.41 8.58
CA ILE A 262 -3.55 -2.99 7.32
C ILE A 262 -3.93 -1.91 6.30
N GLU A 263 -3.85 -2.26 5.01
CA GLU A 263 -4.34 -1.41 3.92
C GLU A 263 -5.50 -2.10 3.19
N VAL A 264 -6.59 -1.37 3.02
CA VAL A 264 -7.76 -1.81 2.25
C VAL A 264 -7.66 -1.26 0.83
N GLY A 265 -7.68 -2.15 -0.16
CA GLY A 265 -7.54 -1.81 -1.59
C GLY A 265 -8.83 -1.97 -2.37
N THR A 266 -8.95 -3.06 -3.11
CA THR A 266 -10.05 -3.36 -4.05
C THR A 266 -11.45 -3.20 -3.44
N ALA A 267 -11.61 -3.46 -2.15
CA ALA A 267 -12.87 -3.31 -1.44
C ALA A 267 -13.44 -1.87 -1.51
N ASN A 268 -12.59 -0.84 -1.60
CA ASN A 268 -13.01 0.55 -1.74
C ASN A 268 -13.80 0.83 -3.05
N PHE A 269 -13.59 0.01 -4.09
CA PHE A 269 -14.37 0.12 -5.33
C PHE A 269 -15.76 -0.47 -5.21
N ILE A 270 -15.99 -1.36 -4.25
CA ILE A 270 -17.28 -2.01 -4.00
C ILE A 270 -18.07 -1.19 -2.99
N ASP A 271 -17.41 -0.78 -1.90
CA ASP A 271 -17.99 -0.01 -0.82
C ASP A 271 -17.02 1.09 -0.37
N PRO A 272 -17.27 2.36 -0.72
CA PRO A 272 -16.41 3.47 -0.32
C PRO A 272 -16.23 3.63 1.20
N ALA A 273 -17.19 3.14 2.01
CA ALA A 273 -17.17 3.20 3.47
C ALA A 273 -16.59 1.95 4.13
N VAL A 274 -16.03 1.02 3.38
CA VAL A 274 -15.56 -0.28 3.90
C VAL A 274 -14.48 -0.14 4.97
N THR A 275 -13.60 0.84 4.87
CA THR A 275 -12.55 1.10 5.88
C THR A 275 -13.14 1.40 7.25
N MET A 276 -14.23 2.18 7.31
CA MET A 276 -14.95 2.48 8.53
C MET A 276 -15.60 1.24 9.13
N LYS A 277 -16.25 0.43 8.29
CA LYS A 277 -16.90 -0.83 8.71
C LYS A 277 -15.88 -1.83 9.25
N ILE A 278 -14.68 -1.90 8.63
CA ILE A 278 -13.58 -2.74 9.10
C ILE A 278 -13.07 -2.25 10.46
N ARG A 279 -12.84 -0.94 10.63
CA ARG A 279 -12.44 -0.35 11.92
C ARG A 279 -13.43 -0.69 13.02
N ASP A 280 -14.71 -0.44 12.79
CA ASP A 280 -15.76 -0.67 13.77
C ASP A 280 -15.89 -2.17 14.10
N GLY A 281 -15.81 -3.03 13.10
CA GLY A 281 -15.83 -4.47 13.30
C GLY A 281 -14.62 -5.02 14.07
N ILE A 282 -13.42 -4.42 13.91
CA ILE A 282 -12.26 -4.75 14.75
C ILE A 282 -12.54 -4.37 16.21
N ASN A 283 -13.07 -3.15 16.47
CA ASN A 283 -13.42 -2.75 17.83
C ASN A 283 -14.43 -3.71 18.46
N ASP A 284 -15.52 -4.04 17.74
CA ASP A 284 -16.57 -4.94 18.22
C ASP A 284 -16.02 -6.34 18.52
N TRP A 285 -15.08 -6.81 17.70
CA TRP A 285 -14.43 -8.10 17.93
C TRP A 285 -13.57 -8.07 19.21
N LEU A 286 -12.76 -7.04 19.40
CA LEU A 286 -11.92 -6.86 20.59
C LEU A 286 -12.78 -6.81 21.87
N GLU A 287 -13.84 -6.02 21.87
CA GLU A 287 -14.75 -5.92 23.01
C GLU A 287 -15.41 -7.27 23.37
N ARG A 288 -15.87 -8.01 22.36
CA ARG A 288 -16.46 -9.36 22.58
C ARG A 288 -15.46 -10.38 23.13
N HIS A 289 -14.16 -10.19 22.87
CA HIS A 289 -13.11 -11.09 23.34
C HIS A 289 -12.38 -10.57 24.59
N GLY A 290 -12.84 -9.44 25.16
CA GLY A 290 -12.27 -8.88 26.39
C GLY A 290 -10.88 -8.25 26.20
N CYS A 291 -10.50 -7.93 24.96
CA CYS A 291 -9.25 -7.23 24.66
C CYS A 291 -9.41 -5.72 24.89
N HIS A 292 -8.43 -5.10 25.50
CA HIS A 292 -8.42 -3.68 25.79
C HIS A 292 -7.69 -2.84 24.70
N SER A 293 -6.84 -3.50 23.90
CA SER A 293 -6.06 -2.88 22.83
C SER A 293 -5.91 -3.81 21.63
N VAL A 294 -5.89 -3.23 20.43
CA VAL A 294 -5.59 -3.96 19.20
C VAL A 294 -4.19 -4.57 19.21
N THR A 295 -3.28 -4.01 19.99
CA THR A 295 -1.91 -4.53 20.12
C THR A 295 -1.86 -5.90 20.77
N GLU A 296 -2.89 -6.31 21.54
CA GLU A 296 -2.96 -7.63 22.17
C GLU A 296 -3.13 -8.77 21.15
N ILE A 297 -3.63 -8.47 19.98
CA ILE A 297 -3.85 -9.48 18.93
C ILE A 297 -2.78 -9.48 17.83
N ILE A 298 -1.85 -8.53 17.85
CA ILE A 298 -0.77 -8.48 16.84
C ILE A 298 0.20 -9.65 17.07
N GLY A 299 0.29 -10.53 16.06
CA GLY A 299 1.14 -11.71 16.13
C GLY A 299 0.64 -12.79 17.11
N ALA A 300 -0.64 -12.81 17.47
CA ALA A 300 -1.21 -13.69 18.48
C ALA A 300 -1.55 -15.12 17.98
N ILE A 301 -1.03 -15.54 16.83
CA ILE A 301 -1.12 -16.93 16.38
C ILE A 301 0.17 -17.69 16.66
N ASP A 302 0.06 -19.00 16.98
CA ASP A 302 1.18 -19.91 17.24
C ASP A 302 2.03 -20.20 15.98
#